data_b6905f87bd44bed2307031b35dc6a818
#
_entry.id   b6905f87bd44bed2307031b35dc6a818
#
_cell.length_a   1.000
_cell.length_b   1.000
_cell.length_c   1.000
_cell.angle_alpha   90.00
_cell.angle_beta   90.00
_cell.angle_gamma   90.00
#
_symmetry.space_group_name_H-M   'P 1'
#
loop_
_entity.id
_entity.type
_entity.pdbx_description
1 polymer ?
#
loop_
_entity_poly.entity_id
_entity_poly.type
_entity_poly.pdbx_seq_one_letter_code
_entity_poly.pdbx_strand_id
1 'polypeptide(L)'
;FPYTTLFRSDDLKSYQARAEAVRTAQIYRECYAIARCPSENLDSPTVIGAQAANELLNIAGVKASFVLTQYNNEVYISARAIDEVNVQVMMEKMGGGGHMNIAGAQVKASPDEVERMLKDIIDQEYQEENTK
;
A
#
# COMPACT_ATOMS: atom_id res chain seq x y z
N PHE A 1 -28.42 -5.84 -14.58
CA PHE A 1 -28.21 -6.57 -13.32
C PHE A 1 -27.86 -5.62 -12.18
N PRO A 2 -28.49 -5.79 -11.02
CA PRO A 2 -28.16 -4.95 -9.86
C PRO A 2 -26.67 -5.04 -9.48
N TYR A 3 -26.07 -6.20 -9.62
CA TYR A 3 -24.65 -6.39 -9.35
C TYR A 3 -23.77 -5.53 -10.25
N THR A 4 -24.08 -5.53 -11.53
CA THR A 4 -23.30 -4.74 -12.49
C THR A 4 -23.40 -3.26 -12.14
N THR A 5 -24.57 -2.79 -11.76
CA THR A 5 -24.79 -1.40 -11.40
C THR A 5 -24.02 -1.04 -10.13
N LEU A 6 -24.03 -1.93 -9.12
CA LEU A 6 -23.35 -1.69 -7.85
C LEU A 6 -21.83 -1.65 -8.00
N PHE A 7 -21.28 -2.44 -8.93
CA PHE A 7 -19.83 -2.54 -9.08
C PHE A 7 -19.28 -1.69 -10.22
N ARG A 8 -20.13 -0.92 -10.87
CA ARG A 8 -19.70 -0.01 -11.95
C ARG A 8 -19.45 1.41 -11.45
N SER A 9 -19.04 1.55 -10.18
CA SER A 9 -18.69 2.84 -9.64
C SER A 9 -17.28 3.30 -10.05
N ASP A 10 -16.43 2.36 -10.47
CA ASP A 10 -15.08 2.68 -10.92
C ASP A 10 -15.12 3.21 -12.36
N ASP A 11 -14.53 4.37 -12.60
CA ASP A 11 -14.31 4.82 -13.96
C ASP A 11 -13.05 4.17 -14.52
N LEU A 12 -12.82 4.36 -15.81
CA LEU A 12 -11.67 3.75 -16.48
C LEU A 12 -10.35 4.24 -15.88
N LYS A 13 -10.27 5.52 -15.52
CA LYS A 13 -9.06 6.10 -14.97
C LYS A 13 -8.69 5.46 -13.63
N SER A 14 -9.67 5.25 -12.77
CA SER A 14 -9.46 4.59 -11.48
C SER A 14 -8.99 3.16 -11.66
N TYR A 15 -9.63 2.45 -12.56
CA TYR A 15 -9.26 1.08 -12.88
C TYR A 15 -7.82 1.00 -13.41
N GLN A 16 -7.47 1.91 -14.34
CA GLN A 16 -6.14 1.95 -14.93
C GLN A 16 -5.07 2.30 -13.89
N ALA A 17 -5.37 3.24 -13.00
CA ALA A 17 -4.44 3.62 -11.93
C ALA A 17 -4.13 2.43 -11.01
N ARG A 18 -5.17 1.70 -10.62
CA ARG A 18 -5.02 0.52 -9.78
C ARG A 18 -4.22 -0.57 -10.50
N ALA A 19 -4.54 -0.81 -11.77
CA ALA A 19 -3.83 -1.79 -12.58
C ALA A 19 -2.36 -1.42 -12.74
N GLU A 20 -2.07 -0.14 -12.94
CA GLU A 20 -0.68 0.34 -13.06
C GLU A 20 0.09 0.14 -11.77
N ALA A 21 -0.52 0.42 -10.63
CA ALA A 21 0.11 0.19 -9.34
C ALA A 21 0.49 -1.28 -9.16
N VAL A 22 -0.43 -2.18 -9.49
CA VAL A 22 -0.17 -3.63 -9.39
C VAL A 22 0.90 -4.06 -10.38
N ARG A 23 0.84 -3.57 -11.62
CA ARG A 23 1.79 -3.93 -12.66
C ARG A 23 3.22 -3.54 -12.33
N THR A 24 3.40 -2.37 -11.69
CA THR A 24 4.74 -1.82 -11.40
C THR A 24 5.20 -2.13 -9.99
N ALA A 25 4.44 -2.91 -9.23
CA ALA A 25 4.81 -3.28 -7.88
C ALA A 25 6.11 -4.07 -7.86
N GLN A 26 6.90 -3.86 -6.83
CA GLN A 26 8.17 -4.56 -6.63
C GLN A 26 8.13 -5.34 -5.34
N ILE A 27 8.76 -6.51 -5.35
CA ILE A 27 8.87 -7.34 -4.15
C ILE A 27 10.17 -6.98 -3.44
N TYR A 28 10.05 -6.64 -2.17
CA TYR A 28 11.17 -6.29 -1.31
C TYR A 28 11.27 -7.30 -0.16
N ARG A 29 12.47 -7.80 0.11
CA ARG A 29 12.71 -8.79 1.16
C ARG A 29 11.79 -10.01 1.02
N GLU A 30 11.61 -10.49 -0.20
CA GLU A 30 10.91 -11.73 -0.57
C GLU A 30 9.39 -11.71 -0.41
N CYS A 31 8.84 -11.03 0.58
CA CYS A 31 7.40 -11.12 0.87
C CYS A 31 6.68 -9.77 1.04
N TYR A 32 7.38 -8.66 0.86
CA TYR A 32 6.79 -7.32 0.98
C TYR A 32 6.63 -6.72 -0.41
N ALA A 33 5.40 -6.40 -0.79
CA ALA A 33 5.12 -5.75 -2.07
C ALA A 33 5.03 -4.24 -1.85
N ILE A 34 5.76 -3.47 -2.64
CA ILE A 34 5.74 -2.01 -2.59
C ILE A 34 5.35 -1.49 -3.96
N ALA A 35 4.36 -0.61 -4.01
CA ALA A 35 3.88 -0.02 -5.25
C ALA A 35 3.59 1.46 -5.06
N ARG A 36 3.62 2.18 -6.18
CA ARG A 36 3.19 3.58 -6.23
C ARG A 36 1.95 3.65 -7.10
N CYS A 37 0.90 4.27 -6.60
CA CYS A 37 -0.35 4.40 -7.33
C CYS A 37 -0.45 5.78 -7.94
N PRO A 38 -0.68 5.89 -9.26
CA PRO A 38 -0.93 7.19 -9.88
C PRO A 38 -2.16 7.84 -9.26
N SER A 39 -2.13 9.16 -9.11
CA SER A 39 -3.20 9.90 -8.45
C SER A 39 -3.81 10.99 -9.32
N GLU A 40 -3.24 11.26 -10.50
CA GLU A 40 -3.71 12.34 -11.35
C GLU A 40 -5.11 12.09 -11.89
N ASN A 41 -5.96 13.11 -11.79
CA ASN A 41 -7.33 13.08 -12.32
C ASN A 41 -8.22 12.01 -11.70
N LEU A 42 -7.91 11.56 -10.48
CA LEU A 42 -8.74 10.63 -9.74
C LEU A 42 -9.57 11.36 -8.70
N ASP A 43 -10.83 10.96 -8.55
CA ASP A 43 -11.73 11.53 -7.54
C ASP A 43 -11.33 11.11 -6.12
N SER A 44 -10.88 9.86 -5.97
CA SER A 44 -10.53 9.31 -4.66
C SER A 44 -9.23 8.50 -4.74
N PRO A 45 -8.08 9.18 -4.90
CA PRO A 45 -6.81 8.47 -5.09
C PRO A 45 -6.44 7.54 -3.93
N THR A 46 -6.77 7.93 -2.70
CA THR A 46 -6.43 7.11 -1.53
C THR A 46 -7.24 5.82 -1.47
N VAL A 47 -8.48 5.86 -1.95
CA VAL A 47 -9.31 4.66 -2.05
C VAL A 47 -8.72 3.69 -3.07
N ILE A 48 -8.28 4.21 -4.21
CA ILE A 48 -7.67 3.38 -5.26
C ILE A 48 -6.38 2.76 -4.76
N GLY A 49 -5.56 3.52 -4.02
CA GLY A 49 -4.35 2.99 -3.40
C GLY A 49 -4.65 1.86 -2.43
N ALA A 50 -5.69 2.00 -1.62
CA ALA A 50 -6.10 0.95 -0.69
C ALA A 50 -6.56 -0.31 -1.41
N GLN A 51 -7.30 -0.15 -2.51
CA GLN A 51 -7.75 -1.27 -3.33
C GLN A 51 -6.57 -2.00 -3.96
N ALA A 52 -5.57 -1.25 -4.45
CA ALA A 52 -4.35 -1.84 -5.00
C ALA A 52 -3.60 -2.64 -3.94
N ALA A 53 -3.53 -2.13 -2.71
CA ALA A 53 -2.87 -2.85 -1.62
C ALA A 53 -3.57 -4.19 -1.34
N ASN A 54 -4.89 -4.20 -1.37
CA ASN A 54 -5.66 -5.45 -1.20
C ASN A 54 -5.37 -6.45 -2.33
N GLU A 55 -5.29 -5.96 -3.56
CA GLU A 55 -5.00 -6.84 -4.70
C GLU A 55 -3.61 -7.46 -4.62
N LEU A 56 -2.62 -6.70 -4.15
CA LEU A 56 -1.25 -7.20 -4.02
C LEU A 56 -1.15 -8.36 -3.03
N LEU A 57 -2.01 -8.39 -2.01
CA LEU A 57 -2.03 -9.51 -1.07
C LEU A 57 -2.48 -10.83 -1.71
N ASN A 58 -3.12 -10.79 -2.86
CA ASN A 58 -3.55 -12.00 -3.56
C ASN A 58 -2.42 -12.67 -4.34
N ILE A 59 -1.27 -12.02 -4.42
CA ILE A 59 -0.12 -12.57 -5.13
C ILE A 59 0.57 -13.61 -4.24
N ALA A 60 0.84 -14.79 -4.79
CA ALA A 60 1.49 -15.86 -4.03
C ALA A 60 2.82 -15.38 -3.47
N GLY A 61 3.05 -15.64 -2.19
CA GLY A 61 4.29 -15.28 -1.51
C GLY A 61 4.29 -13.89 -0.89
N VAL A 62 3.33 -13.04 -1.21
CA VAL A 62 3.23 -11.71 -0.60
C VAL A 62 2.54 -11.82 0.75
N LYS A 63 3.19 -11.35 1.80
CA LYS A 63 2.64 -11.33 3.16
C LYS A 63 2.22 -9.94 3.60
N ALA A 64 2.79 -8.90 3.01
CA ALA A 64 2.40 -7.53 3.28
C ALA A 64 2.52 -6.69 2.02
N SER A 65 1.66 -5.71 1.88
CA SER A 65 1.66 -4.79 0.74
C SER A 65 1.59 -3.36 1.22
N PHE A 66 2.30 -2.49 0.53
CA PHE A 66 2.35 -1.05 0.82
C PHE A 66 2.17 -0.30 -0.49
N VAL A 67 1.15 0.54 -0.56
CA VAL A 67 0.90 1.35 -1.75
C VAL A 67 1.01 2.82 -1.37
N LEU A 68 1.90 3.52 -2.06
CA LEU A 68 2.17 4.93 -1.85
C LEU A 68 1.38 5.73 -2.88
N THR A 69 0.54 6.65 -2.41
CA THR A 69 -0.27 7.50 -3.25
C THR A 69 0.01 8.96 -2.89
N GLN A 70 0.52 9.74 -3.85
CA GLN A 70 0.77 11.15 -3.62
C GLN A 70 -0.53 11.93 -3.83
N TYR A 71 -0.92 12.72 -2.82
CA TYR A 71 -2.15 13.50 -2.88
C TYR A 71 -2.06 14.66 -1.88
N ASN A 72 -2.43 15.86 -2.31
CA ASN A 72 -2.41 17.08 -1.47
C ASN A 72 -1.03 17.36 -0.85
N ASN A 73 0.03 17.17 -1.62
CA ASN A 73 1.42 17.39 -1.20
C ASN A 73 1.87 16.48 -0.07
N GLU A 74 1.20 15.36 0.10
CA GLU A 74 1.55 14.34 1.07
C GLU A 74 1.59 12.98 0.35
N VAL A 75 2.21 12.00 1.00
CA VAL A 75 2.16 10.62 0.54
C VAL A 75 1.29 9.82 1.51
N TYR A 76 0.24 9.22 0.98
CA TYR A 76 -0.63 8.34 1.74
C TYR A 76 -0.14 6.92 1.53
N ILE A 77 0.10 6.20 2.61
CA ILE A 77 0.49 4.80 2.55
C ILE A 77 -0.69 3.95 2.95
N SER A 78 -1.09 3.04 2.07
CA SER A 78 -2.07 2.00 2.39
C SER A 78 -1.30 0.71 2.62
N ALA A 79 -1.41 0.15 3.82
CA ALA A 79 -0.68 -1.05 4.21
C ALA A 79 -1.65 -2.17 4.54
N ARG A 80 -1.35 -3.36 4.05
CA ARG A 80 -2.15 -4.56 4.29
C ARG A 80 -1.22 -5.72 4.61
N ALA A 81 -1.68 -6.65 5.43
CA ALA A 81 -0.88 -7.80 5.80
C ALA A 81 -1.74 -9.02 6.07
N ILE A 82 -1.11 -10.18 5.93
CA ILE A 82 -1.70 -11.47 6.30
C ILE A 82 -0.74 -12.15 7.28
N ASP A 83 -1.20 -13.23 7.88
CA ASP A 83 -0.43 -14.06 8.80
C ASP A 83 0.10 -13.23 9.99
N GLU A 84 1.36 -13.41 10.33
CA GLU A 84 1.97 -12.79 11.51
C GLU A 84 2.53 -11.40 11.27
N VAL A 85 2.47 -10.88 10.05
CA VAL A 85 3.02 -9.55 9.76
C VAL A 85 2.11 -8.46 10.33
N ASN A 86 2.71 -7.54 11.07
CA ASN A 86 1.97 -6.47 11.76
C ASN A 86 2.28 -5.12 11.13
N VAL A 87 1.40 -4.68 10.21
CA VAL A 87 1.59 -3.38 9.56
C VAL A 87 1.22 -2.20 10.46
N GLN A 88 0.48 -2.44 11.54
CA GLN A 88 0.15 -1.38 12.50
C GLN A 88 1.42 -0.81 13.13
N VAL A 89 2.30 -1.67 13.62
CA VAL A 89 3.57 -1.25 14.22
C VAL A 89 4.40 -0.47 13.21
N MET A 90 4.46 -0.95 11.98
CA MET A 90 5.24 -0.30 10.93
C MET A 90 4.70 1.09 10.59
N MET A 91 3.39 1.22 10.47
CA MET A 91 2.76 2.50 10.14
C MET A 91 2.83 3.48 11.31
N GLU A 92 2.80 3.00 12.55
CA GLU A 92 2.99 3.86 13.72
C GLU A 92 4.37 4.51 13.71
N LYS A 93 5.39 3.81 13.23
CA LYS A 93 6.74 4.38 13.07
C LYS A 93 6.79 5.49 12.03
N MET A 94 5.80 5.56 11.16
CA MET A 94 5.69 6.63 10.15
C MET A 94 4.65 7.68 10.52
N GLY A 95 4.16 7.65 11.76
CA GLY A 95 3.20 8.63 12.24
C GLY A 95 1.75 8.27 11.96
N GLY A 96 1.49 7.07 11.50
CA GLY A 96 0.14 6.60 11.20
C GLY A 96 -0.39 5.62 12.23
N GLY A 97 -1.22 4.70 11.78
CA GLY A 97 -1.81 3.70 12.65
C GLY A 97 -2.81 2.82 11.92
N GLY A 98 -3.57 2.06 12.68
CA GLY A 98 -4.59 1.16 12.16
C GLY A 98 -4.68 -0.09 12.98
N HIS A 99 -4.76 -1.22 12.30
CA HIS A 99 -4.83 -2.54 12.91
C HIS A 99 -3.69 -3.40 12.38
N MET A 100 -3.50 -4.57 12.98
CA MET A 100 -2.43 -5.48 12.61
C MET A 100 -2.38 -5.77 11.11
N ASN A 101 -3.54 -5.99 10.50
CA ASN A 101 -3.63 -6.39 9.09
C ASN A 101 -4.00 -5.26 8.13
N ILE A 102 -4.46 -4.13 8.63
CA ILE A 102 -4.89 -2.97 7.84
C ILE A 102 -4.45 -1.71 8.56
N ALA A 103 -3.56 -0.97 7.93
CA ALA A 103 -3.05 0.26 8.53
C ALA A 103 -2.68 1.25 7.43
N GLY A 104 -2.30 2.45 7.83
CA GLY A 104 -1.89 3.48 6.89
C GLY A 104 -1.18 4.62 7.59
N ALA A 105 -0.61 5.51 6.77
CA ALA A 105 0.08 6.70 7.26
C ALA A 105 -0.02 7.81 6.22
N GLN A 106 0.14 9.04 6.69
CA GLN A 106 0.24 10.22 5.84
C GLN A 106 1.56 10.90 6.16
N VAL A 107 2.41 11.07 5.17
CA VAL A 107 3.76 11.59 5.38
C VAL A 107 3.98 12.79 4.48
N LYS A 108 4.43 13.89 5.06
CA LYS A 108 4.75 15.12 4.31
C LYS A 108 6.19 15.04 3.81
N ALA A 109 6.37 14.27 2.75
CA ALA A 109 7.67 14.05 2.14
C ALA A 109 7.45 13.61 0.69
N SER A 110 8.51 13.55 -0.09
CA SER A 110 8.42 13.05 -1.46
C SER A 110 8.20 11.54 -1.48
N PRO A 111 7.61 11.00 -2.56
CA PRO A 111 7.46 9.54 -2.66
C PRO A 111 8.78 8.79 -2.53
N ASP A 112 9.87 9.35 -3.07
CA ASP A 112 11.19 8.71 -2.97
C ASP A 112 11.66 8.63 -1.52
N GLU A 113 11.47 9.70 -0.74
CA GLU A 113 11.84 9.71 0.66
C GLU A 113 10.99 8.74 1.47
N VAL A 114 9.69 8.72 1.20
CA VAL A 114 8.76 7.83 1.91
C VAL A 114 9.10 6.37 1.62
N GLU A 115 9.40 6.05 0.36
CA GLU A 115 9.79 4.69 0.02
C GLU A 115 11.06 4.27 0.74
N ARG A 116 12.03 5.18 0.85
CA ARG A 116 13.28 4.93 1.58
C ARG A 116 13.02 4.68 3.07
N MET A 117 12.19 5.53 3.67
CA MET A 117 11.78 5.37 5.07
C MET A 117 11.09 4.03 5.30
N LEU A 118 10.18 3.67 4.39
CA LEU A 118 9.44 2.42 4.46
C LEU A 118 10.38 1.21 4.37
N LYS A 119 11.34 1.25 3.45
CA LYS A 119 12.30 0.16 3.30
C LYS A 119 13.16 0.00 4.55
N ASP A 120 13.54 1.10 5.19
CA ASP A 120 14.29 1.04 6.45
C ASP A 120 13.46 0.37 7.55
N ILE A 121 12.18 0.68 7.63
CA ILE A 121 11.28 0.08 8.61
C ILE A 121 11.09 -1.42 8.31
N ILE A 122 10.93 -1.77 7.05
CA ILE A 122 10.82 -3.18 6.64
C ILE A 122 12.09 -3.94 7.02
N ASP A 123 13.26 -3.33 6.80
CA ASP A 123 14.55 -3.94 7.14
C ASP A 123 14.64 -4.24 8.64
N GLN A 124 14.18 -3.30 9.47
CA GLN A 124 14.17 -3.49 10.92
C GLN A 124 13.28 -4.66 11.33
N GLU A 125 12.07 -4.70 10.79
CA GLU A 125 11.13 -5.79 11.09
C GLU A 125 11.66 -7.14 10.60
N TYR A 126 12.24 -7.17 9.41
CA TYR A 126 12.81 -8.38 8.84
C TYR A 126 13.95 -8.91 9.69
N GLN A 127 14.82 -8.03 10.19
CA GLN A 127 15.92 -8.42 11.05
C GLN A 127 15.44 -8.96 12.40
N GLU A 128 14.43 -8.33 12.99
CA GLU A 128 13.86 -8.78 14.25
C GLU A 128 13.26 -10.19 14.14
N GLU A 129 12.57 -10.48 13.04
CA GLU A 129 11.99 -11.80 12.80
C GLU A 129 13.08 -12.86 12.62
N ASN A 130 14.18 -12.51 11.96
CA ASN A 130 15.25 -13.47 11.66
C ASN A 130 16.21 -13.70 12.83
N THR A 131 16.17 -12.86 13.86
CA THR A 131 17.00 -13.03 15.06
C THR A 131 16.28 -13.80 16.17
N LYS A 132 15.01 -14.12 15.97
CA LYS A 132 14.23 -14.90 16.96
C LYS A 132 14.41 -16.42 16.75
#